data_ef1e6c3c2f3e965c630c4428e9616f3c
#
_entry.id   ef1e6c3c2f3e965c630c4428e9616f3c
#
_cell.length_a   1.000
_cell.length_b   1.000
_cell.length_c   1.000
_cell.angle_alpha   90.00
_cell.angle_beta   90.00
_cell.angle_gamma   90.00
#
_symmetry.space_group_name_H-M   'P 1'
#
loop_
_entity.id
_entity.type
_entity.pdbx_description
1 polymer ?
#
loop_
_entity_poly.entity_id
_entity_poly.type
_entity_poly.pdbx_seq_one_letter_code
_entity_poly.pdbx_strand_id
1 'polypeptide(L)'
;MPRPVVAAAIVDSLERPTELLACSRAYPQELRGQFELPGGKVEDNEDPVEALTREIMEELGTRITVGARVCPDGGLWWPILGGRVMGVWLAEVAAGSPDPRAGASHVEARWVPISDLGSLPWIGADLPIVEAVAAHCGW
;
A
#
# COMPACT_ATOMS: atom_id res chain seq x y z
N MET A 1 -1.62 -11.90 20.22
CA MET A 1 -1.32 -11.89 18.77
C MET A 1 -1.20 -10.46 18.28
N PRO A 2 -0.17 -10.12 17.51
CA PRO A 2 -0.12 -8.81 16.89
C PRO A 2 -1.31 -8.63 15.94
N ARG A 3 -1.85 -7.41 15.89
CA ARG A 3 -2.92 -7.11 14.95
C ARG A 3 -2.38 -7.16 13.53
N PRO A 4 -3.16 -7.67 12.55
CA PRO A 4 -2.72 -7.67 11.17
C PRO A 4 -2.63 -6.25 10.63
N VAL A 5 -1.80 -6.09 9.60
CA VAL A 5 -1.63 -4.84 8.88
C VAL A 5 -2.32 -4.98 7.53
N VAL A 6 -2.86 -3.89 7.02
CA VAL A 6 -3.42 -3.84 5.68
C VAL A 6 -2.73 -2.74 4.90
N ALA A 7 -2.56 -2.94 3.59
CA ALA A 7 -1.95 -1.96 2.71
C ALA A 7 -2.68 -1.90 1.38
N ALA A 8 -2.67 -0.72 0.77
CA ALA A 8 -3.27 -0.48 -0.53
C ALA A 8 -2.18 -0.30 -1.57
N ALA A 9 -2.26 -1.09 -2.64
CA ALA A 9 -1.51 -0.84 -3.85
C ALA A 9 -2.39 0.07 -4.72
N ILE A 10 -2.26 1.38 -4.50
CA ILE A 10 -3.09 2.37 -5.18
C ILE A 10 -2.53 2.61 -6.57
N VAL A 11 -3.29 2.24 -7.59
CA VAL A 11 -2.92 2.44 -8.99
C VAL A 11 -3.73 3.59 -9.58
N ASP A 12 -3.27 4.13 -10.68
CA ASP A 12 -3.95 5.24 -11.37
C ASP A 12 -5.32 4.82 -11.91
N SER A 13 -5.45 3.57 -12.32
CA SER A 13 -6.71 3.00 -12.81
C SER A 13 -6.72 1.50 -12.57
N LEU A 14 -7.77 0.98 -11.93
CA LEU A 14 -7.93 -0.47 -11.75
C LEU A 14 -8.13 -1.17 -13.09
N GLU A 15 -8.75 -0.49 -14.05
CA GLU A 15 -8.98 -1.05 -15.38
C GLU A 15 -7.71 -1.12 -16.21
N ARG A 16 -6.86 -0.08 -16.14
CA ARG A 16 -5.60 0.02 -16.90
C ARG A 16 -4.48 0.57 -16.03
N PRO A 17 -3.95 -0.22 -15.11
CA PRO A 17 -2.92 0.28 -14.21
C PRO A 17 -1.61 0.55 -14.95
N THR A 18 -1.10 1.78 -14.85
CA THR A 18 0.17 2.19 -15.42
C THR A 18 1.11 2.78 -14.38
N GLU A 19 0.56 3.31 -13.28
CA GLU A 19 1.33 3.92 -12.20
C GLU A 19 0.86 3.39 -10.86
N LEU A 20 1.78 3.30 -9.91
CA LEU A 20 1.53 2.90 -8.53
C LEU A 20 1.95 4.02 -7.61
N LEU A 21 1.14 4.29 -6.58
CA LEU A 21 1.47 5.27 -5.56
C LEU A 21 2.47 4.66 -4.58
N ALA A 22 3.64 5.29 -4.45
CA ALA A 22 4.67 4.90 -3.50
C ALA A 22 4.81 6.00 -2.45
N CYS A 23 4.86 5.61 -1.18
CA CYS A 23 4.95 6.55 -0.06
C CYS A 23 6.27 6.35 0.67
N SER A 24 7.05 7.43 0.84
CA SER A 24 8.31 7.34 1.57
C SER A 24 8.11 7.66 3.04
N ARG A 25 8.75 6.88 3.91
CA ARG A 25 8.63 7.01 5.37
C ARG A 25 9.26 8.30 5.88
N ALA A 26 8.58 8.96 6.84
CA ALA A 26 9.12 10.10 7.55
C ALA A 26 9.92 9.67 8.78
N TYR A 27 9.55 8.55 9.40
CA TYR A 27 10.18 8.01 10.60
C TYR A 27 9.97 6.50 10.66
N PRO A 28 10.72 5.74 11.48
CA PRO A 28 11.90 6.20 12.22
C PRO A 28 13.05 6.58 11.30
N GLN A 29 14.09 7.20 11.86
CA GLN A 29 15.23 7.70 11.09
C GLN A 29 15.86 6.63 10.18
N GLU A 30 15.91 5.38 10.64
CA GLU A 30 16.51 4.27 9.88
C GLU A 30 15.76 3.95 8.59
N LEU A 31 14.46 4.26 8.54
CA LEU A 31 13.60 3.98 7.39
C LEU A 31 13.28 5.23 6.58
N ARG A 32 13.71 6.42 7.06
CA ARG A 32 13.36 7.67 6.40
C ARG A 32 13.81 7.69 4.95
N GLY A 33 12.88 8.01 4.05
CA GLY A 33 13.14 8.05 2.62
C GLY A 33 12.97 6.73 1.89
N GLN A 34 12.78 5.62 2.61
CA GLN A 34 12.46 4.34 1.99
C GLN A 34 10.96 4.29 1.70
N PHE A 35 10.61 3.61 0.62
CA PHE A 35 9.23 3.57 0.14
C PHE A 35 8.47 2.34 0.63
N GLU A 36 7.17 2.51 0.76
CA GLU A 36 6.24 1.46 1.18
C GLU A 36 4.88 1.67 0.52
N LEU A 37 4.04 0.67 0.59
CA LEU A 37 2.62 0.81 0.27
C LEU A 37 1.91 1.41 1.50
N PRO A 38 1.01 2.39 1.31
CA PRO A 38 0.31 3.00 2.44
C PRO A 38 -0.70 2.03 3.05
N GLY A 39 -0.92 2.16 4.36
CA GLY A 39 -1.85 1.35 5.10
C GLY A 39 -1.64 1.47 6.60
N GLY A 40 -2.10 0.51 7.36
CA GLY A 40 -1.98 0.53 8.81
C GLY A 40 -2.56 -0.71 9.46
N LYS A 41 -2.73 -0.65 10.77
CA LYS A 41 -3.19 -1.79 11.58
C LYS A 41 -4.71 -1.89 11.57
N VAL A 42 -5.20 -3.14 11.49
CA VAL A 42 -6.62 -3.44 11.67
C VAL A 42 -6.93 -3.33 13.16
N GLU A 43 -7.97 -2.59 13.52
CA GLU A 43 -8.42 -2.47 14.90
C GLU A 43 -9.32 -3.65 15.29
N ASP A 44 -9.51 -3.84 16.60
CA ASP A 44 -10.35 -4.91 17.10
C ASP A 44 -11.76 -4.80 16.52
N ASN A 45 -12.30 -5.92 16.06
CA ASN A 45 -13.63 -6.02 15.47
C ASN A 45 -13.83 -5.23 14.17
N GLU A 46 -12.74 -4.79 13.57
CA GLU A 46 -12.78 -4.08 12.29
C GLU A 46 -12.54 -5.03 11.12
N ASP A 47 -13.33 -4.91 10.05
CA ASP A 47 -13.07 -5.64 8.82
C ASP A 47 -11.79 -5.11 8.16
N PRO A 48 -10.93 -5.99 7.59
CA PRO A 48 -9.69 -5.54 6.97
C PRO A 48 -9.86 -4.48 5.87
N VAL A 49 -10.87 -4.59 5.02
CA VAL A 49 -11.10 -3.59 3.96
C VAL A 49 -11.58 -2.27 4.55
N GLU A 50 -12.40 -2.30 5.60
CA GLU A 50 -12.81 -1.09 6.31
C GLU A 50 -11.61 -0.41 6.96
N ALA A 51 -10.70 -1.19 7.56
CA ALA A 51 -9.47 -0.68 8.13
C ALA A 51 -8.62 -0.01 7.08
N LEU A 52 -8.50 -0.63 5.90
CA LEU A 52 -7.73 -0.07 4.80
C LEU A 52 -8.28 1.28 4.36
N THR A 53 -9.59 1.37 4.16
CA THR A 53 -10.25 2.61 3.75
C THR A 53 -10.04 3.71 4.78
N ARG A 54 -10.15 3.37 6.06
CA ARG A 54 -9.92 4.32 7.16
C ARG A 54 -8.48 4.80 7.20
N GLU A 55 -7.52 3.88 7.11
CA GLU A 55 -6.09 4.22 7.16
C GLU A 55 -5.68 5.12 6.00
N ILE A 56 -6.17 4.85 4.79
CA ILE A 56 -5.85 5.70 3.63
C ILE A 56 -6.42 7.10 3.80
N MET A 57 -7.64 7.23 4.35
CA MET A 57 -8.20 8.54 4.63
C MET A 57 -7.36 9.30 5.67
N GLU A 58 -6.94 8.61 6.74
CA GLU A 58 -6.12 9.23 7.79
C GLU A 58 -4.75 9.64 7.28
N GLU A 59 -4.09 8.79 6.49
CA GLU A 59 -2.72 9.02 6.06
C GLU A 59 -2.59 9.91 4.82
N LEU A 60 -3.50 9.77 3.87
CA LEU A 60 -3.38 10.40 2.56
C LEU A 60 -4.51 11.37 2.22
N GLY A 61 -5.51 11.46 3.08
CA GLY A 61 -6.62 12.42 2.92
C GLY A 61 -7.50 12.14 1.71
N THR A 62 -7.60 10.89 1.27
CA THR A 62 -8.41 10.54 0.12
C THR A 62 -9.19 9.24 0.35
N ARG A 63 -10.24 9.04 -0.43
CA ARG A 63 -11.01 7.80 -0.42
C ARG A 63 -10.59 6.93 -1.58
N ILE A 64 -10.63 5.62 -1.37
CA ILE A 64 -10.26 4.65 -2.39
C ILE A 64 -11.43 3.73 -2.72
N THR A 65 -11.42 3.22 -3.95
CA THR A 65 -12.24 2.10 -4.38
C THR A 65 -11.31 0.88 -4.35
N VAL A 66 -11.68 -0.12 -3.56
CA VAL A 66 -10.83 -1.31 -3.36
C VAL A 66 -11.14 -2.35 -4.44
N GLY A 67 -10.10 -2.86 -5.05
CA GLY A 67 -10.16 -3.89 -6.08
C GLY A 67 -9.73 -5.26 -5.58
N ALA A 68 -9.03 -6.01 -6.43
CA ALA A 68 -8.60 -7.36 -6.15
C ALA A 68 -7.55 -7.43 -5.04
N ARG A 69 -7.60 -8.50 -4.26
CA ARG A 69 -6.57 -8.78 -3.25
C ARG A 69 -5.34 -9.37 -3.95
N VAL A 70 -4.18 -8.89 -3.56
CA VAL A 70 -2.90 -9.42 -4.04
C VAL A 70 -2.33 -10.33 -2.96
N CYS A 71 -2.24 -11.62 -3.27
CA CYS A 71 -1.89 -12.63 -2.28
C CYS A 71 -0.54 -13.28 -2.57
N PRO A 72 0.18 -13.72 -1.51
CA PRO A 72 1.37 -14.56 -1.71
C PRO A 72 0.96 -15.97 -2.15
N ASP A 73 1.91 -16.74 -2.64
CA ASP A 73 1.68 -18.14 -2.98
C ASP A 73 1.22 -18.91 -1.75
N GLY A 74 0.11 -19.62 -1.88
CA GLY A 74 -0.39 -20.51 -0.84
C GLY A 74 -1.09 -19.84 0.33
N GLY A 75 -1.40 -18.54 0.25
CA GLY A 75 -2.07 -17.87 1.37
C GLY A 75 -2.72 -16.56 1.01
N LEU A 76 -3.24 -15.88 2.03
CA LEU A 76 -3.89 -14.58 1.88
C LEU A 76 -3.05 -13.44 2.48
N TRP A 77 -2.13 -13.76 3.37
CA TRP A 77 -1.38 -12.79 4.16
C TRP A 77 0.10 -12.87 3.85
N TRP A 78 0.70 -11.70 3.70
CA TRP A 78 2.14 -11.57 3.50
C TRP A 78 2.86 -11.52 4.84
N PRO A 79 3.95 -12.28 5.03
CA PRO A 79 4.76 -12.13 6.24
C PRO A 79 5.52 -10.82 6.21
N ILE A 80 5.53 -10.09 7.32
CA ILE A 80 6.29 -8.86 7.48
C ILE A 80 7.05 -8.91 8.82
N LEU A 81 7.83 -7.87 9.09
CA LEU A 81 8.68 -7.83 10.28
C LEU A 81 7.86 -7.91 11.57
N GLY A 82 8.47 -8.46 12.62
CA GLY A 82 7.86 -8.55 13.94
C GLY A 82 6.82 -9.65 14.10
N GLY A 83 6.84 -10.65 13.23
CA GLY A 83 5.86 -11.74 13.28
C GLY A 83 4.47 -11.33 12.86
N ARG A 84 4.34 -10.17 12.25
CA ARG A 84 3.06 -9.65 11.76
C ARG A 84 2.78 -10.15 10.35
N VAL A 85 1.52 -10.02 9.95
CA VAL A 85 1.08 -10.33 8.58
C VAL A 85 0.40 -9.12 7.98
N MET A 86 0.47 -9.01 6.66
CA MET A 86 -0.12 -7.90 5.92
C MET A 86 -1.00 -8.40 4.79
N GLY A 87 -2.23 -7.88 4.73
CA GLY A 87 -3.12 -8.08 3.59
C GLY A 87 -2.96 -6.91 2.63
N VAL A 88 -2.93 -7.20 1.33
CA VAL A 88 -2.72 -6.19 0.29
C VAL A 88 -3.84 -6.24 -0.74
N TRP A 89 -4.38 -5.10 -1.08
CA TRP A 89 -5.41 -4.96 -2.10
C TRP A 89 -5.00 -3.90 -3.12
N LEU A 90 -5.32 -4.15 -4.38
CA LEU A 90 -5.30 -3.11 -5.40
C LEU A 90 -6.40 -2.11 -5.09
N ALA A 91 -6.16 -0.84 -5.37
CA ALA A 91 -7.15 0.20 -5.18
C ALA A 91 -6.92 1.34 -6.19
N GLU A 92 -7.93 2.17 -6.37
CA GLU A 92 -7.78 3.43 -7.10
C GLU A 92 -8.45 4.54 -6.29
N VAL A 93 -8.08 5.78 -6.55
CA VAL A 93 -8.72 6.92 -5.90
C VAL A 93 -10.19 6.93 -6.33
N ALA A 94 -11.11 7.01 -5.36
CA ALA A 94 -12.54 7.03 -5.66
C ALA A 94 -12.92 8.29 -6.42
N ALA A 95 -13.88 8.17 -7.34
CA ALA A 95 -14.34 9.29 -8.14
C ALA A 95 -14.77 10.45 -7.25
N GLY A 96 -14.31 11.67 -7.57
CA GLY A 96 -14.64 12.86 -6.81
C GLY A 96 -13.79 13.08 -5.56
N SER A 97 -12.88 12.18 -5.25
CA SER A 97 -11.97 12.33 -4.10
C SER A 97 -10.71 13.08 -4.51
N PRO A 98 -10.06 13.81 -3.57
CA PRO A 98 -8.84 14.54 -3.89
C PRO A 98 -7.67 13.58 -4.12
N ASP A 99 -6.62 14.08 -4.79
CA ASP A 99 -5.39 13.33 -4.95
C ASP A 99 -4.77 13.01 -3.59
N PRO A 100 -4.18 11.83 -3.44
CA PRO A 100 -3.52 11.47 -2.19
C PRO A 100 -2.34 12.38 -1.88
N ARG A 101 -2.17 12.73 -0.62
CA ARG A 101 -1.10 13.61 -0.15
C ARG A 101 -0.40 13.00 1.05
N ALA A 102 0.92 13.16 1.10
CA ALA A 102 1.69 12.71 2.26
C ALA A 102 1.24 13.45 3.51
N GLY A 103 0.87 12.68 4.55
CA GLY A 103 0.57 13.22 5.87
C GLY A 103 1.80 13.17 6.78
N ALA A 104 1.57 13.14 8.09
CA ALA A 104 2.66 13.19 9.08
C ALA A 104 3.59 11.97 9.04
N SER A 105 3.11 10.81 8.63
CA SER A 105 3.92 9.58 8.61
C SER A 105 4.78 9.41 7.36
N HIS A 106 4.60 10.25 6.35
CA HIS A 106 5.33 10.14 5.08
C HIS A 106 5.98 11.46 4.69
N VAL A 107 7.14 11.37 4.02
CA VAL A 107 7.82 12.54 3.44
C VAL A 107 7.14 12.91 2.14
N GLU A 108 6.81 11.92 1.31
CA GLU A 108 6.13 12.15 0.04
C GLU A 108 5.23 10.98 -0.34
N ALA A 109 4.26 11.28 -1.19
CA ALA A 109 3.45 10.29 -1.89
C ALA A 109 3.67 10.57 -3.38
N ARG A 110 4.22 9.58 -4.10
CA ARG A 110 4.67 9.75 -5.48
C ARG A 110 4.03 8.71 -6.38
N TRP A 111 3.48 9.16 -7.50
CA TRP A 111 3.04 8.25 -8.56
C TRP A 111 4.27 7.81 -9.36
N VAL A 112 4.47 6.51 -9.46
CA VAL A 112 5.64 5.91 -10.12
C VAL A 112 5.16 4.99 -11.24
N PRO A 113 5.68 5.14 -12.46
CA PRO A 113 5.36 4.17 -13.52
C PRO A 113 5.69 2.75 -13.04
N ILE A 114 4.79 1.81 -13.31
CA ILE A 114 4.98 0.42 -12.86
C ILE A 114 6.28 -0.15 -13.42
N SER A 115 6.67 0.26 -14.61
CA SER A 115 7.95 -0.15 -15.21
C SER A 115 9.19 0.35 -14.44
N ASP A 116 9.03 1.37 -13.58
CA ASP A 116 10.13 1.98 -12.84
C ASP A 116 10.15 1.62 -11.35
N LEU A 117 9.27 0.74 -10.91
CA LEU A 117 9.16 0.37 -9.49
C LEU A 117 10.48 -0.18 -8.91
N GLY A 118 11.24 -0.91 -9.73
CA GLY A 118 12.51 -1.47 -9.29
C GLY A 118 13.59 -0.45 -9.00
N SER A 119 13.41 0.82 -9.40
CA SER A 119 14.39 1.87 -9.15
C SER A 119 14.27 2.53 -7.78
N LEU A 120 13.20 2.23 -7.03
CA LEU A 120 12.97 2.84 -5.73
C LEU A 120 13.57 2.03 -4.59
N PRO A 121 14.04 2.71 -3.51
CA PRO A 121 14.51 2.02 -2.31
C PRO A 121 13.32 1.58 -1.45
N TRP A 122 12.74 0.43 -1.75
CA TRP A 122 11.63 -0.13 -1.00
C TRP A 122 12.09 -0.67 0.35
N ILE A 123 11.23 -0.54 1.37
CA ILE A 123 11.40 -1.28 2.61
C ILE A 123 11.39 -2.77 2.26
N GLY A 124 12.35 -3.53 2.79
CA GLY A 124 12.61 -4.91 2.35
C GLY A 124 11.39 -5.83 2.34
N ALA A 125 10.53 -5.71 3.35
CA ALA A 125 9.31 -6.53 3.44
C ALA A 125 8.31 -6.21 2.33
N ASP A 126 8.34 -4.99 1.78
CA ASP A 126 7.43 -4.57 0.72
C ASP A 126 7.89 -4.98 -0.67
N LEU A 127 9.18 -5.23 -0.87
CA LEU A 127 9.71 -5.52 -2.20
C LEU A 127 9.04 -6.72 -2.88
N PRO A 128 8.94 -7.92 -2.26
CA PRO A 128 8.23 -9.03 -2.89
C PRO A 128 6.76 -8.75 -3.14
N ILE A 129 6.15 -7.93 -2.30
CA ILE A 129 4.74 -7.54 -2.46
C ILE A 129 4.58 -6.66 -3.69
N VAL A 130 5.46 -5.67 -3.85
CA VAL A 130 5.46 -4.76 -5.00
C VAL A 130 5.69 -5.53 -6.30
N GLU A 131 6.57 -6.53 -6.28
CA GLU A 131 6.80 -7.40 -7.43
C GLU A 131 5.53 -8.17 -7.80
N ALA A 132 4.80 -8.69 -6.80
CA ALA A 132 3.55 -9.39 -7.02
C ALA A 132 2.46 -8.46 -7.56
N VAL A 133 2.42 -7.21 -7.07
CA VAL A 133 1.50 -6.19 -7.58
C VAL A 133 1.78 -5.91 -9.05
N ALA A 134 3.04 -5.73 -9.41
CA ALA A 134 3.43 -5.49 -10.80
C ALA A 134 3.01 -6.66 -11.69
N ALA A 135 3.27 -7.89 -11.27
CA ALA A 135 2.86 -9.09 -12.02
C ALA A 135 1.34 -9.17 -12.19
N HIS A 136 0.59 -8.84 -11.14
CA HIS A 136 -0.87 -8.83 -11.18
C HIS A 136 -1.39 -7.80 -12.20
N CYS A 137 -0.68 -6.70 -12.38
CA CYS A 137 -1.02 -5.64 -13.34
C CYS A 137 -0.51 -5.93 -14.76
N GLY A 138 0.12 -7.08 -14.98
CA GLY A 138 0.61 -7.47 -16.30
C GLY A 138 2.01 -6.93 -16.65
N TRP A 139 2.77 -6.56 -15.64
CA TRP A 139 4.11 -6.01 -15.82
C TRP A 139 5.23 -6.96 -15.40
#